data_712934a86dcb4b31d27bfc53993ded5e
#
_entry.id   712934a86dcb4b31d27bfc53993ded5e
#
_cell.length_a   1.000
_cell.length_b   1.000
_cell.length_c   1.000
_cell.angle_alpha   90.00
_cell.angle_beta   90.00
_cell.angle_gamma   90.00
#
_symmetry.space_group_name_H-M   'P 1'
#
loop_
_entity.id
_entity.type
_entity.pdbx_description
1 polymer ?
#
loop_
_entity_poly.entity_id
_entity_poly.type
_entity_poly.pdbx_seq_one_letter_code
_entity_poly.pdbx_strand_id
1 'polypeptide(L)'
;MSKHILRIIAALIIFSLPTLSCTSYDRGKPIRVEDYRETIRIACIGDSITYGASIKNRTKDSYPAQLGRMLGEKWEARNFGVSGATLLKNGDLPYWNQQAFKNALAYNPNVVIIKLGTNDTKPQNWKYKDRFATDYSDMIDRFAELPSKPRIWICKPVPAYGERWGISETIVKNEVIPLVNQISRSKHVPVIDLYEPFSGKSELFPDQIHPNAEGAHGIAKEIYAVLTGLPWMATFEPAPLPQVLIIGDSISIGYFKPLQEQLKNVAVVSHNQGNAQHTANGLKRLNEWLGSTRWDVIHFNHGLHDLKYVDARGRNTSVETGKQQIPIDEYERNLDKMVQRLKKTGAKLIFATTTPVPDGTGIRAKGDAVIYNRAAETVMKQHGVAINDLYSFALPRLKEIQRDQNVHFNPQGSELLAEQCAKSILKALESE
;
A
#
# COMPACT_ATOMS: atom_id res chain seq x y z
N MET A 1 86.56 -43.73 -14.86
CA MET A 1 85.72 -43.51 -16.02
C MET A 1 84.25 -43.67 -15.59
N SER A 2 83.52 -42.59 -15.34
CA SER A 2 82.07 -42.70 -15.17
C SER A 2 81.43 -41.36 -15.52
N LYS A 3 80.53 -41.40 -16.52
CA LYS A 3 79.86 -40.19 -17.09
C LYS A 3 78.63 -39.93 -16.26
N HIS A 4 78.51 -38.80 -15.59
CA HIS A 4 77.28 -38.30 -14.99
C HIS A 4 76.46 -37.52 -16.04
N ILE A 5 75.25 -38.03 -16.34
CA ILE A 5 74.22 -37.38 -17.15
C ILE A 5 73.34 -36.60 -16.23
N LEU A 6 73.39 -35.23 -16.38
CA LEU A 6 72.49 -34.28 -15.70
C LEU A 6 71.14 -34.20 -16.42
N ARG A 7 70.08 -34.67 -15.81
CA ARG A 7 68.72 -34.48 -16.33
C ARG A 7 68.12 -33.20 -15.78
N ILE A 8 67.88 -32.22 -16.66
CA ILE A 8 67.15 -31.01 -16.37
C ILE A 8 65.65 -31.31 -16.52
N ILE A 9 64.89 -31.23 -15.43
CA ILE A 9 63.42 -31.34 -15.43
C ILE A 9 62.90 -29.89 -15.59
N ALA A 10 62.37 -29.58 -16.79
CA ALA A 10 61.63 -28.35 -17.03
C ALA A 10 60.19 -28.50 -16.50
N ALA A 11 59.85 -27.82 -15.40
CA ALA A 11 58.48 -27.73 -14.89
C ALA A 11 57.67 -26.72 -15.74
N LEU A 12 56.74 -27.24 -16.54
CA LEU A 12 55.73 -26.42 -17.21
C LEU A 12 54.72 -25.98 -16.16
N ILE A 13 54.75 -24.70 -15.78
CA ILE A 13 53.68 -24.06 -15.02
C ILE A 13 52.59 -23.69 -16.02
N ILE A 14 51.50 -24.47 -16.05
CA ILE A 14 50.27 -24.15 -16.78
C ILE A 14 49.51 -23.12 -15.95
N PHE A 15 49.58 -21.85 -16.34
CA PHE A 15 48.69 -20.80 -15.88
C PHE A 15 47.30 -21.07 -16.49
N SER A 16 46.38 -21.63 -15.72
CA SER A 16 44.97 -21.66 -16.08
C SER A 16 44.39 -20.25 -15.88
N LEU A 17 44.28 -19.50 -16.97
CA LEU A 17 43.45 -18.33 -17.02
C LEU A 17 41.99 -18.74 -16.72
N PRO A 18 41.30 -18.08 -15.76
CA PRO A 18 39.88 -18.32 -15.59
C PRO A 18 39.19 -17.84 -16.88
N THR A 19 38.61 -18.78 -17.61
CA THR A 19 37.71 -18.47 -18.73
C THR A 19 36.55 -17.67 -18.14
N LEU A 20 36.52 -16.36 -18.40
CA LEU A 20 35.29 -15.56 -18.24
C LEU A 20 34.24 -16.21 -19.16
N SER A 21 33.46 -17.08 -18.60
CA SER A 21 32.28 -17.62 -19.27
C SER A 21 31.35 -16.43 -19.56
N CYS A 22 31.21 -16.12 -20.80
CA CYS A 22 30.32 -15.08 -21.31
C CYS A 22 28.88 -15.49 -20.99
N THR A 23 28.30 -14.92 -19.93
CA THR A 23 26.96 -15.24 -19.42
C THR A 23 25.82 -14.67 -20.26
N SER A 24 26.00 -14.47 -21.55
CA SER A 24 24.95 -13.94 -22.42
C SER A 24 23.79 -14.92 -22.72
N TYR A 25 23.98 -16.21 -22.42
CA TYR A 25 23.03 -17.27 -22.78
C TYR A 25 21.91 -17.49 -21.74
N ASP A 26 22.02 -16.93 -20.54
CA ASP A 26 21.14 -17.26 -19.41
C ASP A 26 20.05 -16.21 -19.09
N ARG A 27 20.07 -15.06 -19.76
CA ARG A 27 19.22 -13.90 -19.39
C ARG A 27 17.71 -14.12 -19.55
N GLY A 28 17.30 -15.01 -20.47
CA GLY A 28 15.89 -15.32 -20.73
C GLY A 28 15.40 -16.64 -20.14
N LYS A 29 16.26 -17.43 -19.50
CA LYS A 29 15.85 -18.69 -18.88
C LYS A 29 15.07 -18.45 -17.58
N PRO A 30 14.23 -19.41 -17.16
CA PRO A 30 13.61 -19.38 -15.84
C PRO A 30 14.63 -19.18 -14.71
N ILE A 31 14.18 -18.61 -13.61
CA ILE A 31 14.97 -18.45 -12.40
C ILE A 31 15.01 -19.75 -11.64
N ARG A 32 16.18 -20.23 -11.36
CA ARG A 32 16.39 -21.40 -10.49
C ARG A 32 16.52 -20.90 -9.05
N VAL A 33 15.54 -21.23 -8.21
CA VAL A 33 15.47 -20.77 -6.82
C VAL A 33 16.67 -21.21 -5.99
N GLU A 34 17.21 -22.39 -6.30
CA GLU A 34 18.40 -22.97 -5.68
C GLU A 34 19.70 -22.19 -5.90
N ASP A 35 19.75 -21.33 -6.93
CA ASP A 35 20.91 -20.46 -7.18
C ASP A 35 20.99 -19.29 -6.19
N TYR A 36 19.94 -19.05 -5.37
CA TYR A 36 19.84 -17.96 -4.41
C TYR A 36 19.81 -18.47 -2.97
N ARG A 37 20.77 -18.05 -2.16
CA ARG A 37 20.81 -18.38 -0.72
C ARG A 37 19.75 -17.66 0.07
N GLU A 38 19.51 -16.39 -0.26
CA GLU A 38 18.55 -15.49 0.42
C GLU A 38 17.25 -15.38 -0.37
N THR A 39 16.29 -14.62 0.16
CA THR A 39 15.04 -14.26 -0.53
C THR A 39 15.34 -13.55 -1.84
N ILE A 40 14.68 -13.98 -2.92
CA ILE A 40 14.81 -13.39 -4.25
C ILE A 40 13.96 -12.12 -4.31
N ARG A 41 14.61 -10.97 -4.37
CA ARG A 41 13.95 -9.67 -4.41
C ARG A 41 13.60 -9.29 -5.85
N ILE A 42 12.32 -9.00 -6.09
CA ILE A 42 11.79 -8.54 -7.38
C ILE A 42 11.36 -7.08 -7.27
N ALA A 43 11.88 -6.22 -8.14
CA ALA A 43 11.39 -4.86 -8.31
C ALA A 43 10.46 -4.78 -9.53
N CYS A 44 9.17 -4.51 -9.30
CA CYS A 44 8.19 -4.24 -10.34
C CYS A 44 8.15 -2.73 -10.62
N ILE A 45 8.83 -2.32 -11.68
CA ILE A 45 8.94 -0.93 -12.14
C ILE A 45 7.83 -0.63 -13.13
N GLY A 46 7.14 0.50 -12.98
CA GLY A 46 6.11 0.85 -13.97
C GLY A 46 5.26 2.06 -13.62
N ASP A 47 4.18 2.17 -14.36
CA ASP A 47 3.20 3.24 -14.33
C ASP A 47 2.00 2.92 -13.39
N SER A 48 0.83 3.52 -13.69
CA SER A 48 -0.43 3.28 -12.98
C SER A 48 -0.89 1.82 -12.98
N ILE A 49 -0.55 1.04 -14.01
CA ILE A 49 -0.92 -0.37 -14.09
C ILE A 49 -0.11 -1.18 -13.08
N THR A 50 1.18 -0.90 -12.95
CA THR A 50 2.03 -1.49 -11.92
C THR A 50 1.61 -1.02 -10.53
N TYR A 51 1.32 0.28 -10.37
CA TYR A 51 0.79 0.84 -9.14
C TYR A 51 -0.49 0.13 -8.68
N GLY A 52 -1.35 -0.28 -9.60
CA GLY A 52 -2.65 -0.90 -9.35
C GLY A 52 -3.77 0.13 -9.29
N ALA A 53 -3.71 1.17 -10.14
CA ALA A 53 -4.82 2.12 -10.30
C ALA A 53 -6.11 1.36 -10.68
N SER A 54 -7.25 1.83 -10.16
CA SER A 54 -8.57 1.19 -10.32
C SER A 54 -8.76 -0.15 -9.59
N ILE A 55 -7.76 -0.64 -8.86
CA ILE A 55 -7.87 -1.85 -8.03
C ILE A 55 -8.22 -1.46 -6.59
N LYS A 56 -9.36 -1.94 -6.10
CA LYS A 56 -9.90 -1.57 -4.78
C LYS A 56 -8.97 -1.97 -3.63
N ASN A 57 -8.46 -3.18 -3.64
CA ASN A 57 -7.49 -3.67 -2.66
C ASN A 57 -6.10 -3.80 -3.31
N ARG A 58 -5.51 -2.65 -3.65
CA ARG A 58 -4.25 -2.57 -4.37
C ARG A 58 -3.10 -3.33 -3.70
N THR A 59 -3.01 -3.28 -2.37
CA THR A 59 -1.95 -3.93 -1.60
C THR A 59 -2.02 -5.46 -1.69
N LYS A 60 -3.17 -6.02 -2.04
CA LYS A 60 -3.37 -7.46 -2.21
C LYS A 60 -3.58 -7.87 -3.67
N ASP A 61 -4.26 -7.03 -4.48
CA ASP A 61 -4.73 -7.43 -5.80
C ASP A 61 -4.04 -6.74 -6.98
N SER A 62 -3.08 -5.80 -6.74
CA SER A 62 -2.18 -5.36 -7.80
C SER A 62 -1.34 -6.52 -8.32
N TYR A 63 -0.90 -6.48 -9.60
CA TYR A 63 -0.14 -7.61 -10.14
C TYR A 63 1.15 -7.91 -9.36
N PRO A 64 1.92 -6.93 -8.82
CA PRO A 64 3.11 -7.26 -8.02
C PRO A 64 2.77 -8.01 -6.73
N ALA A 65 1.67 -7.63 -6.06
CA ALA A 65 1.23 -8.31 -4.85
C ALA A 65 0.73 -9.74 -5.15
N GLN A 66 0.00 -9.92 -6.25
CA GLN A 66 -0.45 -11.25 -6.69
C GLN A 66 0.74 -12.13 -7.11
N LEU A 67 1.69 -11.57 -7.85
CA LEU A 67 2.92 -12.26 -8.25
C LEU A 67 3.71 -12.76 -7.03
N GLY A 68 3.87 -11.93 -6.01
CA GLY A 68 4.55 -12.32 -4.78
C GLY A 68 3.89 -13.52 -4.11
N ARG A 69 2.55 -13.54 -4.03
CA ARG A 69 1.80 -14.69 -3.49
C ARG A 69 1.94 -15.95 -4.34
N MET A 70 1.93 -15.82 -5.68
CA MET A 70 2.10 -16.95 -6.59
C MET A 70 3.49 -17.59 -6.47
N LEU A 71 4.51 -16.76 -6.29
CA LEU A 71 5.91 -17.22 -6.20
C LEU A 71 6.25 -17.82 -4.84
N GLY A 72 5.51 -17.48 -3.78
CA GLY A 72 5.70 -18.01 -2.43
C GLY A 72 6.86 -17.38 -1.64
N GLU A 73 7.12 -17.92 -0.45
CA GLU A 73 7.95 -17.31 0.60
C GLU A 73 9.43 -17.08 0.21
N LYS A 74 9.94 -17.81 -0.78
CA LYS A 74 11.32 -17.60 -1.25
C LYS A 74 11.50 -16.31 -2.05
N TRP A 75 10.40 -15.64 -2.39
CA TRP A 75 10.39 -14.45 -3.23
C TRP A 75 9.75 -13.26 -2.51
N GLU A 76 10.26 -12.08 -2.80
CA GLU A 76 9.69 -10.81 -2.34
C GLU A 76 9.50 -9.87 -3.54
N ALA A 77 8.25 -9.74 -4.01
CA ALA A 77 7.91 -8.83 -5.11
C ALA A 77 7.43 -7.49 -4.53
N ARG A 78 8.16 -6.40 -4.82
CA ARG A 78 7.78 -5.04 -4.41
C ARG A 78 7.27 -4.21 -5.57
N ASN A 79 6.25 -3.43 -5.27
CA ASN A 79 5.58 -2.54 -6.20
C ASN A 79 6.26 -1.16 -6.18
N PHE A 80 6.89 -0.77 -7.28
CA PHE A 80 7.48 0.54 -7.49
C PHE A 80 6.76 1.31 -8.61
N GLY A 81 5.47 1.02 -8.82
CA GLY A 81 4.63 1.71 -9.80
C GLY A 81 4.30 3.14 -9.39
N VAL A 82 4.23 4.05 -10.38
CA VAL A 82 3.83 5.45 -10.20
C VAL A 82 2.78 5.82 -11.23
N SER A 83 1.57 6.18 -10.76
CA SER A 83 0.47 6.56 -11.66
C SER A 83 0.86 7.74 -12.55
N GLY A 84 0.64 7.60 -13.86
CA GLY A 84 0.96 8.62 -14.86
C GLY A 84 2.41 8.64 -15.34
N ALA A 85 3.31 7.87 -14.73
CA ALA A 85 4.73 7.93 -15.04
C ALA A 85 5.06 7.54 -16.49
N THR A 86 6.03 8.28 -17.07
CA THR A 86 6.61 8.05 -18.38
C THR A 86 8.01 7.45 -18.28
N LEU A 87 8.39 6.66 -19.28
CA LEU A 87 9.77 6.23 -19.49
C LEU A 87 10.64 7.38 -20.00
N LEU A 88 10.09 8.17 -20.94
CA LEU A 88 10.76 9.33 -21.50
C LEU A 88 11.18 10.31 -20.40
N LYS A 89 12.46 10.69 -20.37
CA LYS A 89 13.02 11.67 -19.43
C LYS A 89 12.42 13.07 -19.60
N ASN A 90 11.93 13.38 -20.80
CA ASN A 90 11.28 14.64 -21.14
C ASN A 90 9.75 14.54 -21.16
N GLY A 91 9.16 13.44 -20.65
CA GLY A 91 7.71 13.29 -20.51
C GLY A 91 7.13 14.20 -19.43
N ASP A 92 5.80 14.22 -19.34
CA ASP A 92 5.08 15.05 -18.35
C ASP A 92 5.28 14.61 -16.91
N LEU A 93 5.55 13.30 -16.67
CA LEU A 93 5.87 12.76 -15.35
C LEU A 93 6.99 11.69 -15.46
N PRO A 94 8.27 12.10 -15.65
CA PRO A 94 9.35 11.14 -15.82
C PRO A 94 9.52 10.24 -14.60
N TYR A 95 9.51 8.91 -14.80
CA TYR A 95 9.78 7.94 -13.75
C TYR A 95 11.13 8.15 -13.06
N TRP A 96 12.10 8.63 -13.80
CA TRP A 96 13.44 8.99 -13.37
C TRP A 96 13.50 9.94 -12.17
N ASN A 97 12.51 10.85 -12.10
CA ASN A 97 12.45 11.88 -11.07
C ASN A 97 11.64 11.43 -9.83
N GLN A 98 11.03 10.22 -9.87
CA GLN A 98 10.15 9.76 -8.82
C GLN A 98 10.92 9.13 -7.65
N GLN A 99 10.38 9.27 -6.44
CA GLN A 99 10.95 8.61 -5.26
C GLN A 99 10.94 7.08 -5.42
N ALA A 100 9.95 6.53 -6.12
CA ALA A 100 9.86 5.11 -6.43
C ALA A 100 11.10 4.59 -7.18
N PHE A 101 11.66 5.37 -8.13
CA PHE A 101 12.88 4.99 -8.82
C PHE A 101 14.08 4.89 -7.87
N LYS A 102 14.25 5.91 -7.00
CA LYS A 102 15.31 5.91 -5.98
C LYS A 102 15.17 4.73 -5.02
N ASN A 103 13.94 4.45 -4.57
CA ASN A 103 13.64 3.34 -3.67
C ASN A 103 13.90 1.99 -4.36
N ALA A 104 13.56 1.84 -5.64
CA ALA A 104 13.83 0.63 -6.41
C ALA A 104 15.33 0.34 -6.56
N LEU A 105 16.14 1.37 -6.79
CA LEU A 105 17.60 1.24 -6.82
C LEU A 105 18.15 0.85 -5.44
N ALA A 106 17.69 1.51 -4.37
CA ALA A 106 18.11 1.23 -2.99
C ALA A 106 17.68 -0.17 -2.51
N TYR A 107 16.59 -0.71 -3.05
CA TYR A 107 16.12 -2.07 -2.76
C TYR A 107 17.13 -3.14 -3.24
N ASN A 108 18.00 -2.80 -4.18
CA ASN A 108 19.04 -3.67 -4.74
C ASN A 108 18.48 -5.06 -5.14
N PRO A 109 17.51 -5.11 -6.08
CA PRO A 109 16.75 -6.33 -6.41
C PRO A 109 17.61 -7.37 -7.11
N ASN A 110 17.22 -8.64 -7.04
CA ASN A 110 17.80 -9.73 -7.84
C ASN A 110 17.13 -9.85 -9.22
N VAL A 111 15.89 -9.35 -9.32
CA VAL A 111 15.06 -9.37 -10.53
C VAL A 111 14.43 -8.01 -10.72
N VAL A 112 14.46 -7.48 -11.94
CA VAL A 112 13.81 -6.23 -12.32
C VAL A 112 12.85 -6.49 -13.47
N ILE A 113 11.61 -6.03 -13.32
CA ILE A 113 10.58 -6.09 -14.36
C ILE A 113 10.19 -4.66 -14.68
N ILE A 114 10.45 -4.19 -15.92
CA ILE A 114 10.16 -2.82 -16.35
C ILE A 114 8.95 -2.82 -17.27
N LYS A 115 7.85 -2.23 -16.79
CA LYS A 115 6.60 -2.05 -17.53
C LYS A 115 6.26 -0.56 -17.62
N LEU A 116 6.88 0.15 -18.54
CA LEU A 116 6.67 1.55 -18.87
C LEU A 116 6.40 1.69 -20.38
N GLY A 117 5.92 2.86 -20.80
CA GLY A 117 5.65 3.16 -22.20
C GLY A 117 4.19 3.49 -22.51
N THR A 118 3.24 3.17 -21.62
CA THR A 118 1.81 3.46 -21.82
C THR A 118 1.53 4.97 -21.81
N ASN A 119 2.02 5.70 -20.80
CA ASN A 119 1.82 7.16 -20.70
C ASN A 119 2.66 7.95 -21.69
N ASP A 120 3.71 7.35 -22.21
CA ASP A 120 4.57 7.93 -23.23
C ASP A 120 3.83 8.18 -24.53
N THR A 121 2.77 7.40 -24.83
CA THR A 121 1.96 7.54 -26.05
C THR A 121 1.09 8.79 -26.10
N LYS A 122 0.93 9.51 -24.97
CA LYS A 122 0.20 10.77 -24.94
C LYS A 122 0.88 11.80 -25.88
N PRO A 123 0.10 12.63 -26.61
CA PRO A 123 0.67 13.55 -27.61
C PRO A 123 1.77 14.47 -27.06
N GLN A 124 1.61 14.97 -25.82
CA GLN A 124 2.62 15.84 -25.19
C GLN A 124 3.93 15.12 -24.87
N ASN A 125 3.91 13.79 -24.76
CA ASN A 125 5.08 12.97 -24.47
C ASN A 125 5.68 12.37 -25.74
N TRP A 126 4.83 11.85 -26.66
CA TRP A 126 5.30 11.14 -27.85
C TRP A 126 6.01 12.03 -28.88
N LYS A 127 5.88 13.34 -28.76
CA LYS A 127 6.71 14.27 -29.51
C LYS A 127 8.23 14.09 -29.28
N TYR A 128 8.61 13.42 -28.19
CA TYR A 128 9.99 13.06 -27.84
C TYR A 128 10.36 11.61 -28.18
N LYS A 129 9.56 10.92 -29.01
CA LYS A 129 9.69 9.49 -29.30
C LYS A 129 11.08 9.05 -29.75
N ASP A 130 11.82 9.91 -30.42
CA ASP A 130 13.18 9.62 -30.87
C ASP A 130 14.15 9.34 -29.71
N ARG A 131 13.80 9.75 -28.49
CA ARG A 131 14.54 9.47 -27.26
C ARG A 131 14.15 8.16 -26.59
N PHE A 132 12.99 7.56 -26.94
CA PHE A 132 12.41 6.44 -26.22
C PHE A 132 13.38 5.26 -26.10
N ALA A 133 14.01 4.85 -27.20
CA ALA A 133 14.95 3.72 -27.19
C ALA A 133 16.20 4.01 -26.34
N THR A 134 16.71 5.25 -26.40
CA THR A 134 17.88 5.67 -25.60
C THR A 134 17.53 5.69 -24.13
N ASP A 135 16.43 6.37 -23.75
CA ASP A 135 16.02 6.51 -22.37
C ASP A 135 15.69 5.14 -21.73
N TYR A 136 15.08 4.21 -22.49
CA TYR A 136 14.84 2.85 -22.01
C TYR A 136 16.15 2.08 -21.80
N SER A 137 17.07 2.20 -22.74
CA SER A 137 18.40 1.57 -22.64
C SER A 137 19.15 2.06 -21.40
N ASP A 138 19.12 3.38 -21.15
CA ASP A 138 19.72 3.98 -19.95
C ASP A 138 19.10 3.42 -18.67
N MET A 139 17.76 3.19 -18.63
CA MET A 139 17.10 2.60 -17.46
C MET A 139 17.56 1.17 -17.21
N ILE A 140 17.66 0.36 -18.26
CA ILE A 140 18.21 -1.00 -18.18
C ILE A 140 19.63 -0.96 -17.63
N ASP A 141 20.50 -0.10 -18.16
CA ASP A 141 21.88 0.04 -17.74
C ASP A 141 21.97 0.45 -16.26
N ARG A 142 21.14 1.40 -15.86
CA ARG A 142 21.12 1.87 -14.46
C ARG A 142 20.78 0.77 -13.46
N PHE A 143 19.87 -0.14 -13.80
CA PHE A 143 19.60 -1.32 -12.96
C PHE A 143 20.70 -2.38 -13.09
N ALA A 144 21.26 -2.59 -14.28
CA ALA A 144 22.33 -3.58 -14.50
C ALA A 144 23.62 -3.24 -13.74
N GLU A 145 23.85 -1.97 -13.41
CA GLU A 145 25.00 -1.49 -12.62
C GLU A 145 24.88 -1.79 -11.12
N LEU A 146 23.70 -2.17 -10.61
CA LEU A 146 23.49 -2.44 -9.20
C LEU A 146 24.42 -3.56 -8.68
N PRO A 147 24.84 -3.51 -7.39
CA PRO A 147 25.68 -4.55 -6.79
C PRO A 147 25.10 -5.96 -6.89
N SER A 148 23.78 -6.10 -6.85
CA SER A 148 23.07 -7.37 -7.01
C SER A 148 23.17 -7.97 -8.42
N LYS A 149 23.60 -7.19 -9.43
CA LYS A 149 23.62 -7.60 -10.85
C LYS A 149 22.32 -8.28 -11.29
N PRO A 150 21.18 -7.58 -11.18
CA PRO A 150 19.88 -8.19 -11.36
C PRO A 150 19.67 -8.75 -12.76
N ARG A 151 18.87 -9.79 -12.86
CA ARG A 151 18.27 -10.20 -14.14
C ARG A 151 17.14 -9.23 -14.47
N ILE A 152 17.09 -8.74 -15.69
CA ILE A 152 16.17 -7.67 -16.11
C ILE A 152 15.26 -8.19 -17.23
N TRP A 153 13.96 -7.99 -17.08
CA TRP A 153 12.95 -8.19 -18.12
C TRP A 153 12.28 -6.85 -18.43
N ILE A 154 11.97 -6.65 -19.70
CA ILE A 154 11.16 -5.51 -20.17
C ILE A 154 9.84 -6.04 -20.70
N CYS A 155 8.75 -5.28 -20.52
CA CYS A 155 7.43 -5.72 -20.92
C CYS A 155 6.94 -4.97 -22.15
N LYS A 156 6.28 -5.67 -23.09
CA LYS A 156 5.34 -5.01 -23.99
C LYS A 156 4.20 -4.48 -23.14
N PRO A 157 3.71 -3.23 -23.33
CA PRO A 157 2.53 -2.75 -22.64
C PRO A 157 1.30 -3.61 -22.92
N VAL A 158 0.33 -3.65 -22.00
CA VAL A 158 -1.00 -4.20 -22.28
C VAL A 158 -1.73 -3.34 -23.31
N PRO A 159 -2.74 -3.86 -24.03
CA PRO A 159 -3.56 -3.06 -24.95
C PRO A 159 -4.27 -1.91 -24.24
N ALA A 160 -4.47 -0.78 -24.94
CA ALA A 160 -5.40 0.26 -24.57
C ALA A 160 -6.69 0.07 -25.38
N TYR A 161 -7.86 0.11 -24.72
CA TYR A 161 -9.15 -0.14 -25.38
C TYR A 161 -9.90 1.15 -25.78
N GLY A 162 -9.22 2.30 -25.64
CA GLY A 162 -9.73 3.62 -25.99
C GLY A 162 -8.66 4.69 -25.84
N GLU A 163 -8.99 5.91 -26.24
CA GLU A 163 -8.07 7.08 -26.20
C GLU A 163 -8.19 7.88 -24.90
N ARG A 164 -8.43 7.19 -23.78
CA ARG A 164 -8.64 7.88 -22.50
C ARG A 164 -7.34 8.52 -22.05
N TRP A 165 -7.43 9.75 -21.52
CA TRP A 165 -6.29 10.57 -21.07
C TRP A 165 -5.21 10.80 -22.12
N GLY A 166 -5.54 10.68 -23.42
CA GLY A 166 -4.60 10.84 -24.54
C GLY A 166 -3.68 9.64 -24.77
N ILE A 167 -3.91 8.50 -24.09
CA ILE A 167 -3.19 7.25 -24.36
C ILE A 167 -3.69 6.68 -25.68
N SER A 168 -2.76 6.34 -26.59
CA SER A 168 -3.08 5.87 -27.95
C SER A 168 -2.71 4.41 -28.14
N GLU A 169 -3.74 3.57 -28.36
CA GLU A 169 -3.54 2.16 -28.75
C GLU A 169 -2.76 2.02 -30.05
N THR A 170 -3.01 2.89 -31.01
CA THR A 170 -2.28 2.88 -32.28
C THR A 170 -0.78 3.06 -32.09
N ILE A 171 -0.38 3.97 -31.20
CA ILE A 171 1.03 4.21 -30.86
C ILE A 171 1.59 3.05 -30.03
N VAL A 172 0.84 2.53 -29.05
CA VAL A 172 1.26 1.34 -28.28
C VAL A 172 1.61 0.20 -29.22
N LYS A 173 0.69 -0.16 -30.12
CA LYS A 173 0.83 -1.32 -31.01
C LYS A 173 1.91 -1.12 -32.08
N ASN A 174 1.86 0.02 -32.78
CA ASN A 174 2.62 0.22 -34.00
C ASN A 174 3.99 0.89 -33.80
N GLU A 175 4.22 1.53 -32.64
CA GLU A 175 5.47 2.24 -32.37
C GLU A 175 6.16 1.75 -31.10
N VAL A 176 5.48 1.72 -29.93
CA VAL A 176 6.12 1.34 -28.66
C VAL A 176 6.55 -0.14 -28.65
N ILE A 177 5.68 -1.06 -29.07
CA ILE A 177 6.01 -2.50 -29.10
C ILE A 177 7.18 -2.81 -30.02
N PRO A 178 7.24 -2.31 -31.26
CA PRO A 178 8.43 -2.44 -32.12
C PRO A 178 9.71 -1.91 -31.46
N LEU A 179 9.66 -0.75 -30.79
CA LEU A 179 10.81 -0.19 -30.06
C LEU A 179 11.22 -1.08 -28.88
N VAL A 180 10.28 -1.60 -28.08
CA VAL A 180 10.59 -2.57 -27.01
C VAL A 180 11.30 -3.80 -27.57
N ASN A 181 10.85 -4.35 -28.70
CA ASN A 181 11.50 -5.48 -29.35
C ASN A 181 12.91 -5.13 -29.88
N GLN A 182 13.11 -3.92 -30.38
CA GLN A 182 14.43 -3.43 -30.80
C GLN A 182 15.38 -3.29 -29.61
N ILE A 183 14.93 -2.69 -28.50
CA ILE A 183 15.70 -2.51 -27.27
C ILE A 183 16.09 -3.86 -26.68
N SER A 184 15.16 -4.81 -26.64
CA SER A 184 15.44 -6.19 -26.20
C SER A 184 16.61 -6.81 -26.95
N ARG A 185 16.60 -6.69 -28.28
CA ARG A 185 17.70 -7.22 -29.11
C ARG A 185 19.02 -6.50 -28.84
N SER A 186 19.01 -5.16 -28.80
CA SER A 186 20.23 -4.36 -28.63
C SER A 186 20.85 -4.48 -27.23
N LYS A 187 20.02 -4.63 -26.18
CA LYS A 187 20.46 -4.75 -24.78
C LYS A 187 20.58 -6.21 -24.32
N HIS A 188 20.21 -7.17 -25.18
CA HIS A 188 20.16 -8.59 -24.83
C HIS A 188 19.35 -8.87 -23.56
N VAL A 189 18.21 -8.20 -23.39
CA VAL A 189 17.27 -8.42 -22.27
C VAL A 189 16.00 -9.08 -22.78
N PRO A 190 15.44 -10.08 -22.07
CA PRO A 190 14.23 -10.78 -22.49
C PRO A 190 13.00 -9.88 -22.39
N VAL A 191 11.99 -10.16 -23.22
CA VAL A 191 10.69 -9.47 -23.24
C VAL A 191 9.63 -10.37 -22.60
N ILE A 192 8.80 -9.80 -21.75
CA ILE A 192 7.52 -10.37 -21.31
C ILE A 192 6.43 -9.78 -22.21
N ASP A 193 5.73 -10.63 -22.93
CA ASP A 193 4.61 -10.19 -23.76
C ASP A 193 3.37 -10.03 -22.88
N LEU A 194 2.97 -8.77 -22.62
CA LEU A 194 1.71 -8.45 -21.94
C LEU A 194 0.68 -7.88 -22.93
N TYR A 195 0.96 -7.87 -24.24
CA TYR A 195 0.03 -7.36 -25.25
C TYR A 195 -0.90 -8.46 -25.77
N GLU A 196 -0.31 -9.51 -26.35
CA GLU A 196 -1.10 -10.58 -26.99
C GLU A 196 -2.02 -11.32 -26.03
N PRO A 197 -1.61 -11.70 -24.80
CA PRO A 197 -2.48 -12.39 -23.86
C PRO A 197 -3.74 -11.61 -23.46
N PHE A 198 -3.70 -10.27 -23.61
CA PHE A 198 -4.81 -9.39 -23.25
C PHE A 198 -5.53 -8.82 -24.49
N SER A 199 -5.08 -9.10 -25.69
CA SER A 199 -5.74 -8.64 -26.91
C SER A 199 -7.19 -9.18 -26.97
N GLY A 200 -8.16 -8.27 -27.20
CA GLY A 200 -9.58 -8.63 -27.23
C GLY A 200 -10.27 -8.84 -25.88
N LYS A 201 -9.60 -8.55 -24.74
CA LYS A 201 -10.12 -8.75 -23.37
C LYS A 201 -10.48 -7.43 -22.68
N SER A 202 -11.26 -6.58 -23.34
CA SER A 202 -11.64 -5.26 -22.84
C SER A 202 -12.41 -5.30 -21.51
N GLU A 203 -13.10 -6.39 -21.20
CA GLU A 203 -13.83 -6.62 -19.94
C GLU A 203 -12.91 -6.61 -18.71
N LEU A 204 -11.62 -6.91 -18.89
CA LEU A 204 -10.62 -6.85 -17.83
C LEU A 204 -10.12 -5.41 -17.57
N PHE A 205 -10.49 -4.42 -18.41
CA PHE A 205 -10.04 -3.03 -18.36
C PHE A 205 -11.23 -2.06 -18.27
N PRO A 206 -11.90 -1.96 -17.11
CA PRO A 206 -13.18 -1.26 -16.97
C PRO A 206 -13.12 0.24 -17.35
N ASP A 207 -11.98 0.88 -17.25
CA ASP A 207 -11.77 2.26 -17.68
C ASP A 207 -11.02 2.37 -19.02
N GLN A 208 -10.91 1.25 -19.76
CA GLN A 208 -10.24 1.10 -21.05
C GLN A 208 -8.71 1.10 -21.01
N ILE A 209 -8.08 1.40 -19.87
CA ILE A 209 -6.61 1.51 -19.70
C ILE A 209 -6.11 0.64 -18.56
N HIS A 210 -6.77 0.70 -17.40
CA HIS A 210 -6.31 0.02 -16.19
C HIS A 210 -7.02 -1.32 -16.01
N PRO A 211 -6.26 -2.40 -15.74
CA PRO A 211 -6.86 -3.69 -15.44
C PRO A 211 -7.59 -3.67 -14.10
N ASN A 212 -8.70 -4.41 -14.02
CA ASN A 212 -9.30 -4.80 -12.75
C ASN A 212 -8.40 -5.85 -12.04
N ALA A 213 -8.83 -6.34 -10.86
CA ALA A 213 -8.05 -7.31 -10.09
C ALA A 213 -7.82 -8.64 -10.84
N GLU A 214 -8.76 -9.08 -11.67
CA GLU A 214 -8.63 -10.27 -12.51
C GLU A 214 -7.64 -10.03 -13.66
N GLY A 215 -7.70 -8.87 -14.32
CA GLY A 215 -6.70 -8.47 -15.34
C GLY A 215 -5.29 -8.38 -14.74
N ALA A 216 -5.16 -7.83 -13.53
CA ALA A 216 -3.89 -7.82 -12.79
C ALA A 216 -3.41 -9.24 -12.44
N HIS A 217 -4.33 -10.16 -12.13
CA HIS A 217 -4.01 -11.59 -11.95
C HIS A 217 -3.43 -12.19 -13.23
N GLY A 218 -4.05 -11.91 -14.36
CA GLY A 218 -3.54 -12.33 -15.67
C GLY A 218 -2.12 -11.83 -15.93
N ILE A 219 -1.84 -10.53 -15.66
CA ILE A 219 -0.47 -9.98 -15.77
C ILE A 219 0.50 -10.74 -14.86
N ALA A 220 0.13 -11.00 -13.62
CA ALA A 220 0.95 -11.77 -12.69
C ALA A 220 1.22 -13.21 -13.19
N LYS A 221 0.24 -13.85 -13.84
CA LYS A 221 0.40 -15.20 -14.44
C LYS A 221 1.44 -15.21 -15.57
N GLU A 222 1.40 -14.23 -16.47
CA GLU A 222 2.36 -14.13 -17.57
C GLU A 222 3.79 -13.92 -17.03
N ILE A 223 3.93 -13.05 -16.03
CA ILE A 223 5.22 -12.81 -15.39
C ILE A 223 5.69 -14.05 -14.63
N TYR A 224 4.81 -14.71 -13.88
CA TYR A 224 5.11 -15.95 -13.16
C TYR A 224 5.63 -17.02 -14.12
N ALA A 225 4.94 -17.24 -15.24
CA ALA A 225 5.32 -18.25 -16.24
C ALA A 225 6.72 -17.98 -16.82
N VAL A 226 7.06 -16.72 -17.09
CA VAL A 226 8.39 -16.36 -17.59
C VAL A 226 9.47 -16.55 -16.52
N LEU A 227 9.20 -16.19 -15.29
CA LEU A 227 10.18 -16.29 -14.20
C LEU A 227 10.44 -17.74 -13.76
N THR A 228 9.41 -18.59 -13.77
CA THR A 228 9.51 -19.97 -13.28
C THR A 228 9.63 -21.02 -14.39
N GLY A 229 9.28 -20.69 -15.63
CA GLY A 229 9.13 -21.64 -16.73
C GLY A 229 7.88 -22.52 -16.64
N LEU A 230 6.98 -22.26 -15.70
CA LEU A 230 5.78 -23.06 -15.41
C LEU A 230 4.52 -22.19 -15.54
N PRO A 231 3.43 -22.69 -16.14
CA PRO A 231 2.18 -21.97 -16.17
C PRO A 231 1.54 -21.95 -14.77
N TRP A 232 0.95 -20.83 -14.39
CA TRP A 232 0.10 -20.75 -13.19
C TRP A 232 -1.30 -21.29 -13.50
N MET A 233 -1.70 -22.36 -12.81
CA MET A 233 -2.92 -23.11 -13.12
C MET A 233 -4.13 -22.77 -12.21
N ALA A 234 -3.91 -22.10 -11.07
CA ALA A 234 -5.02 -21.74 -10.20
C ALA A 234 -5.86 -20.60 -10.78
N THR A 235 -7.16 -20.63 -10.48
CA THR A 235 -8.11 -19.56 -10.83
C THR A 235 -7.85 -18.30 -10.00
N PHE A 236 -8.34 -17.16 -10.47
CA PHE A 236 -8.30 -15.92 -9.70
C PHE A 236 -9.30 -16.00 -8.53
N GLU A 237 -8.79 -15.80 -7.34
CA GLU A 237 -9.58 -15.62 -6.12
C GLU A 237 -9.18 -14.25 -5.53
N PRO A 238 -10.08 -13.25 -5.53
CA PRO A 238 -9.74 -11.95 -4.98
C PRO A 238 -9.39 -12.07 -3.51
N ALA A 239 -8.37 -11.34 -3.08
CA ALA A 239 -8.00 -11.32 -1.67
C ALA A 239 -9.18 -10.81 -0.83
N PRO A 240 -9.45 -11.41 0.34
CA PRO A 240 -10.51 -10.94 1.21
C PRO A 240 -10.28 -9.47 1.61
N LEU A 241 -11.38 -8.72 1.69
CA LEU A 241 -11.31 -7.32 2.09
C LEU A 241 -10.71 -7.17 3.50
N PRO A 242 -9.90 -6.12 3.73
CA PRO A 242 -9.38 -5.81 5.06
C PRO A 242 -10.49 -5.68 6.10
N GLN A 243 -10.23 -6.17 7.31
CA GLN A 243 -11.16 -6.11 8.45
C GLN A 243 -10.86 -4.86 9.28
N VAL A 244 -11.83 -3.99 9.43
CA VAL A 244 -11.73 -2.74 10.21
C VAL A 244 -12.70 -2.78 11.38
N LEU A 245 -12.20 -2.57 12.59
CA LEU A 245 -13.03 -2.44 13.79
C LEU A 245 -13.10 -0.98 14.21
N ILE A 246 -14.32 -0.48 14.40
CA ILE A 246 -14.59 0.81 15.05
C ILE A 246 -14.97 0.53 16.49
N ILE A 247 -14.23 1.09 17.44
CA ILE A 247 -14.57 1.09 18.87
C ILE A 247 -14.89 2.52 19.26
N GLY A 248 -16.11 2.76 19.72
CA GLY A 248 -16.49 4.09 20.16
C GLY A 248 -17.91 4.15 20.73
N ASP A 249 -18.31 5.37 21.07
CA ASP A 249 -19.57 5.71 21.72
C ASP A 249 -20.67 6.10 20.70
N SER A 250 -21.66 6.86 21.17
CA SER A 250 -22.77 7.31 20.34
C SER A 250 -22.38 8.21 19.15
N ILE A 251 -21.20 8.84 19.19
CA ILE A 251 -20.70 9.62 18.06
C ILE A 251 -20.31 8.67 16.92
N SER A 252 -19.56 7.61 17.25
CA SER A 252 -19.18 6.61 16.26
C SER A 252 -20.37 5.83 15.72
N ILE A 253 -21.37 5.53 16.57
CA ILE A 253 -22.63 4.93 16.12
C ILE A 253 -23.31 5.83 15.07
N GLY A 254 -23.27 7.16 15.27
CA GLY A 254 -23.85 8.13 14.34
C GLY A 254 -23.18 8.14 12.96
N TYR A 255 -21.86 8.06 12.87
CA TYR A 255 -21.14 8.05 11.60
C TYR A 255 -20.86 6.63 11.02
N PHE A 256 -21.20 5.58 11.74
CA PHE A 256 -20.85 4.19 11.35
C PHE A 256 -21.44 3.78 10.00
N LYS A 257 -22.76 3.99 9.78
CA LYS A 257 -23.41 3.61 8.53
C LYS A 257 -22.87 4.40 7.31
N PRO A 258 -22.70 5.72 7.36
CA PRO A 258 -22.01 6.47 6.32
C PRO A 258 -20.58 5.97 6.05
N LEU A 259 -19.83 5.63 7.11
CA LEU A 259 -18.47 5.08 6.98
C LEU A 259 -18.45 3.72 6.28
N GLN A 260 -19.38 2.82 6.60
CA GLN A 260 -19.52 1.54 5.92
C GLN A 260 -19.78 1.72 4.41
N GLU A 261 -20.65 2.67 4.04
CA GLU A 261 -20.97 2.92 2.63
C GLU A 261 -19.76 3.52 1.88
N GLN A 262 -19.01 4.43 2.50
CA GLN A 262 -17.81 5.02 1.90
C GLN A 262 -16.67 4.01 1.70
N LEU A 263 -16.54 3.04 2.61
CA LEU A 263 -15.53 1.98 2.53
C LEU A 263 -16.05 0.69 1.87
N LYS A 264 -17.28 0.70 1.34
CA LYS A 264 -17.86 -0.43 0.64
C LYS A 264 -16.95 -0.94 -0.47
N ASN A 265 -16.73 -2.25 -0.51
CA ASN A 265 -15.81 -2.93 -1.42
C ASN A 265 -14.30 -2.56 -1.25
N VAL A 266 -13.95 -1.79 -0.24
CA VAL A 266 -12.56 -1.47 0.14
C VAL A 266 -12.17 -2.17 1.43
N ALA A 267 -13.08 -2.19 2.40
CA ALA A 267 -12.89 -2.85 3.70
C ALA A 267 -14.24 -3.36 4.23
N VAL A 268 -14.20 -4.39 5.06
CA VAL A 268 -15.33 -4.81 5.89
C VAL A 268 -15.23 -4.03 7.20
N VAL A 269 -16.16 -3.10 7.42
CA VAL A 269 -16.17 -2.24 8.61
C VAL A 269 -17.18 -2.78 9.61
N SER A 270 -16.71 -3.09 10.80
CA SER A 270 -17.49 -3.54 11.96
C SER A 270 -17.43 -2.50 13.08
N HIS A 271 -18.44 -2.47 13.94
CA HIS A 271 -18.50 -1.61 15.12
C HIS A 271 -18.58 -2.47 16.38
N ASN A 272 -18.03 -1.98 17.51
CA ASN A 272 -18.21 -2.67 18.79
C ASN A 272 -19.70 -2.82 19.12
N GLN A 273 -20.05 -3.92 19.75
CA GLN A 273 -21.43 -4.14 20.18
C GLN A 273 -21.85 -3.12 21.23
N GLY A 274 -22.89 -2.35 20.91
CA GLY A 274 -23.43 -1.28 21.77
C GLY A 274 -22.55 -0.04 21.81
N ASN A 275 -22.64 0.70 22.91
CA ASN A 275 -21.89 1.94 23.16
C ASN A 275 -20.64 1.62 23.99
N ALA A 276 -19.45 2.04 23.56
CA ALA A 276 -18.21 1.78 24.28
C ALA A 276 -18.10 2.52 25.62
N GLN A 277 -18.83 3.62 25.78
CA GLN A 277 -18.87 4.43 27.00
C GLN A 277 -17.47 4.96 27.39
N HIS A 278 -17.16 4.95 28.69
CA HIS A 278 -15.90 5.41 29.26
C HIS A 278 -14.79 4.34 29.19
N THR A 279 -13.55 4.75 29.34
CA THR A 279 -12.36 3.88 29.21
C THR A 279 -12.36 2.64 30.12
N ALA A 280 -12.87 2.73 31.33
CA ALA A 280 -12.96 1.56 32.24
C ALA A 280 -13.94 0.49 31.71
N ASN A 281 -15.07 0.90 31.09
CA ASN A 281 -15.96 -0.02 30.40
C ASN A 281 -15.27 -0.60 29.14
N GLY A 282 -14.55 0.23 28.38
CA GLY A 282 -13.74 -0.22 27.24
C GLY A 282 -12.77 -1.33 27.62
N LEU A 283 -12.00 -1.16 28.68
CA LEU A 283 -11.06 -2.17 29.18
C LEU A 283 -11.76 -3.48 29.58
N LYS A 284 -12.92 -3.38 30.20
CA LYS A 284 -13.71 -4.55 30.63
C LYS A 284 -14.21 -5.36 29.43
N ARG A 285 -14.68 -4.69 28.37
CA ARG A 285 -15.34 -5.33 27.22
C ARG A 285 -14.42 -5.55 26.01
N LEU A 286 -13.17 -5.10 26.07
CA LEU A 286 -12.27 -5.09 24.91
C LEU A 286 -12.13 -6.47 24.25
N ASN A 287 -11.98 -7.54 25.03
CA ASN A 287 -11.85 -8.90 24.49
C ASN A 287 -13.12 -9.37 23.77
N GLU A 288 -14.29 -8.99 24.27
CA GLU A 288 -15.57 -9.27 23.63
C GLU A 288 -15.65 -8.60 22.25
N TRP A 289 -15.22 -7.34 22.13
CA TRP A 289 -15.26 -6.60 20.89
C TRP A 289 -14.21 -7.06 19.87
N LEU A 290 -13.04 -7.47 20.34
CA LEU A 290 -11.99 -8.01 19.48
C LEU A 290 -12.38 -9.38 18.91
N GLY A 291 -13.04 -10.22 19.68
CA GLY A 291 -13.45 -11.57 19.28
C GLY A 291 -12.27 -12.41 18.77
N SER A 292 -12.56 -13.27 17.80
CA SER A 292 -11.56 -14.08 17.08
C SER A 292 -11.15 -13.51 15.72
N THR A 293 -11.69 -12.35 15.32
CA THR A 293 -11.40 -11.73 14.03
C THR A 293 -9.97 -11.20 13.99
N ARG A 294 -9.24 -11.50 12.91
CA ARG A 294 -7.98 -10.84 12.62
C ARG A 294 -8.27 -9.47 12.02
N TRP A 295 -8.07 -8.44 12.81
CA TRP A 295 -8.26 -7.06 12.39
C TRP A 295 -7.03 -6.52 11.64
N ASP A 296 -7.23 -5.82 10.52
CA ASP A 296 -6.19 -5.10 9.81
C ASP A 296 -6.03 -3.66 10.34
N VAL A 297 -7.15 -3.02 10.72
CA VAL A 297 -7.17 -1.68 11.34
C VAL A 297 -8.15 -1.67 12.51
N ILE A 298 -7.77 -1.03 13.61
CA ILE A 298 -8.67 -0.71 14.73
C ILE A 298 -8.66 0.80 14.92
N HIS A 299 -9.81 1.44 14.65
CA HIS A 299 -10.06 2.86 14.86
C HIS A 299 -10.89 3.02 16.12
N PHE A 300 -10.36 3.67 17.16
CA PHE A 300 -11.00 3.71 18.46
C PHE A 300 -11.03 5.10 19.09
N ASN A 301 -12.08 5.35 19.89
CA ASN A 301 -12.29 6.60 20.62
C ASN A 301 -12.87 6.32 22.01
N HIS A 302 -12.41 7.08 22.98
CA HIS A 302 -13.01 7.27 24.30
C HIS A 302 -12.76 8.72 24.76
N GLY A 303 -13.66 9.27 25.58
CA GLY A 303 -13.49 10.60 26.15
C GLY A 303 -14.82 11.24 26.57
N LEU A 304 -15.83 11.37 25.68
CA LEU A 304 -17.09 12.05 26.02
C LEU A 304 -17.81 11.45 27.23
N HIS A 305 -17.65 10.16 27.49
CA HIS A 305 -18.19 9.51 28.66
C HIS A 305 -17.26 9.59 29.88
N ASP A 306 -15.96 9.69 29.67
CA ASP A 306 -14.97 9.84 30.74
C ASP A 306 -15.09 11.21 31.39
N LEU A 307 -15.15 12.27 30.58
CA LEU A 307 -15.19 13.67 31.02
C LEU A 307 -16.56 14.15 31.52
N LYS A 308 -17.64 13.36 31.37
CA LYS A 308 -18.95 13.79 31.87
C LYS A 308 -18.99 13.76 33.37
N TYR A 309 -19.85 14.63 33.98
CA TYR A 309 -19.99 14.79 35.41
C TYR A 309 -21.05 13.87 35.97
N VAL A 310 -20.72 13.19 37.07
CA VAL A 310 -21.60 12.26 37.80
C VAL A 310 -21.62 12.55 39.29
N ASP A 311 -22.76 12.19 39.95
CA ASP A 311 -22.91 12.22 41.40
C ASP A 311 -22.21 11.01 42.08
N ALA A 312 -22.27 10.94 43.41
CA ALA A 312 -21.68 9.86 44.19
C ALA A 312 -22.25 8.45 43.87
N ARG A 313 -23.40 8.37 43.18
CA ARG A 313 -24.05 7.14 42.74
C ARG A 313 -23.78 6.83 41.25
N GLY A 314 -22.93 7.61 40.61
CA GLY A 314 -22.60 7.45 39.19
C GLY A 314 -23.68 7.94 38.22
N ARG A 315 -24.68 8.68 38.68
CA ARG A 315 -25.73 9.26 37.82
C ARG A 315 -25.29 10.62 37.28
N ASN A 316 -25.65 10.93 36.03
CA ASN A 316 -25.35 12.22 35.43
C ASN A 316 -25.86 13.38 36.33
N THR A 317 -25.00 14.37 36.52
CA THR A 317 -25.35 15.58 37.30
C THR A 317 -24.68 16.81 36.66
N SER A 318 -24.93 18.00 37.21
CA SER A 318 -24.35 19.23 36.69
C SER A 318 -22.83 19.30 36.99
N VAL A 319 -22.13 20.12 36.19
CA VAL A 319 -20.70 20.40 36.36
C VAL A 319 -20.40 20.98 37.75
N GLU A 320 -21.31 21.79 38.31
CA GLU A 320 -21.13 22.46 39.60
C GLU A 320 -21.21 21.49 40.80
N THR A 321 -21.95 20.41 40.66
CA THR A 321 -22.23 19.49 41.77
C THR A 321 -21.59 18.10 41.64
N GLY A 322 -21.14 17.78 40.43
CA GLY A 322 -20.55 16.48 40.11
C GLY A 322 -19.02 16.45 40.10
N LYS A 323 -18.51 15.30 39.79
CA LYS A 323 -17.11 15.07 39.41
C LYS A 323 -17.06 14.29 38.11
N GLN A 324 -15.95 14.44 37.37
CA GLN A 324 -15.75 13.67 36.15
C GLN A 324 -15.87 12.17 36.40
N GLN A 325 -16.56 11.45 35.51
CA GLN A 325 -16.85 10.02 35.66
C GLN A 325 -15.57 9.21 35.75
N ILE A 326 -14.60 9.51 34.93
CA ILE A 326 -13.24 8.97 34.95
C ILE A 326 -12.28 10.16 35.05
N PRO A 327 -11.60 10.37 36.18
CA PRO A 327 -10.59 11.42 36.33
C PRO A 327 -9.46 11.26 35.31
N ILE A 328 -8.80 12.38 34.97
CA ILE A 328 -7.82 12.44 33.90
C ILE A 328 -6.69 11.43 34.01
N ASP A 329 -6.11 11.27 35.21
CA ASP A 329 -5.00 10.30 35.43
C ASP A 329 -5.47 8.84 35.34
N GLU A 330 -6.72 8.55 35.66
CA GLU A 330 -7.31 7.23 35.45
C GLU A 330 -7.59 7.00 33.96
N TYR A 331 -8.07 8.03 33.24
CA TYR A 331 -8.27 8.00 31.80
C TYR A 331 -6.96 7.66 31.06
N GLU A 332 -5.85 8.34 31.38
CA GLU A 332 -4.53 8.05 30.84
C GLU A 332 -4.09 6.61 31.09
N ARG A 333 -4.18 6.15 32.35
CA ARG A 333 -3.83 4.77 32.69
C ARG A 333 -4.70 3.72 31.97
N ASN A 334 -5.97 4.03 31.79
CA ASN A 334 -6.89 3.15 31.08
C ASN A 334 -6.57 3.10 29.58
N LEU A 335 -6.30 4.24 28.94
CA LEU A 335 -5.89 4.28 27.54
C LEU A 335 -4.55 3.55 27.32
N ASP A 336 -3.57 3.75 28.18
CA ASP A 336 -2.29 3.04 28.10
C ASP A 336 -2.48 1.52 28.09
N LYS A 337 -3.25 0.99 29.07
CA LYS A 337 -3.59 -0.45 29.14
C LYS A 337 -4.36 -0.92 27.91
N MET A 338 -5.27 -0.10 27.40
CA MET A 338 -6.08 -0.43 26.22
C MET A 338 -5.19 -0.54 24.98
N VAL A 339 -4.32 0.45 24.74
CA VAL A 339 -3.38 0.45 23.60
C VAL A 339 -2.43 -0.75 23.67
N GLN A 340 -1.88 -1.07 24.85
CA GLN A 340 -1.04 -2.26 25.01
C GLN A 340 -1.76 -3.56 24.63
N ARG A 341 -3.06 -3.68 24.95
CA ARG A 341 -3.87 -4.84 24.55
C ARG A 341 -4.20 -4.84 23.06
N LEU A 342 -4.57 -3.68 22.50
CA LEU A 342 -4.85 -3.53 21.08
C LEU A 342 -3.63 -3.84 20.21
N LYS A 343 -2.44 -3.43 20.61
CA LYS A 343 -1.18 -3.74 19.88
C LYS A 343 -0.92 -5.24 19.76
N LYS A 344 -1.40 -6.06 20.70
CA LYS A 344 -1.25 -7.53 20.62
C LYS A 344 -2.04 -8.17 19.48
N THR A 345 -3.02 -7.46 18.90
CA THR A 345 -3.78 -7.95 17.73
C THR A 345 -2.98 -7.91 16.43
N GLY A 346 -1.89 -7.12 16.37
CA GLY A 346 -1.14 -6.84 15.15
C GLY A 346 -1.84 -5.87 14.19
N ALA A 347 -3.03 -5.38 14.54
CA ALA A 347 -3.75 -4.38 13.75
C ALA A 347 -3.06 -3.01 13.78
N LYS A 348 -3.18 -2.24 12.71
CA LYS A 348 -2.83 -0.83 12.70
C LYS A 348 -3.82 -0.04 13.54
N LEU A 349 -3.33 0.73 14.50
CA LEU A 349 -4.16 1.44 15.46
C LEU A 349 -4.31 2.91 15.07
N ILE A 350 -5.54 3.42 15.15
CA ILE A 350 -5.88 4.82 14.95
C ILE A 350 -6.74 5.27 16.12
N PHE A 351 -6.27 6.25 16.88
CA PHE A 351 -7.08 6.91 17.92
C PHE A 351 -7.80 8.11 17.33
N ALA A 352 -9.12 8.19 17.48
CA ALA A 352 -9.89 9.38 17.13
C ALA A 352 -10.03 10.29 18.35
N THR A 353 -9.66 11.57 18.21
CA THR A 353 -9.82 12.55 19.28
C THR A 353 -11.30 12.73 19.63
N THR A 354 -11.57 12.98 20.90
CA THR A 354 -12.91 13.33 21.40
C THR A 354 -13.39 14.62 20.75
N THR A 355 -14.60 14.60 20.20
CA THR A 355 -15.20 15.75 19.49
C THR A 355 -15.54 16.88 20.47
N PRO A 356 -15.70 18.13 19.98
CA PRO A 356 -16.00 19.27 20.84
C PRO A 356 -17.29 19.14 21.65
N VAL A 357 -17.25 19.64 22.88
CA VAL A 357 -18.41 19.79 23.74
C VAL A 357 -18.98 21.22 23.56
N PRO A 358 -20.20 21.39 23.04
CA PRO A 358 -20.82 22.69 22.89
C PRO A 358 -21.30 23.28 24.23
N ASP A 359 -21.57 24.58 24.26
CA ASP A 359 -22.19 25.19 25.42
C ASP A 359 -23.59 24.62 25.68
N GLY A 360 -24.02 24.60 26.92
CA GLY A 360 -25.39 24.19 27.30
C GLY A 360 -25.60 22.69 27.52
N THR A 361 -24.57 21.88 27.42
CA THR A 361 -24.68 20.39 27.65
C THR A 361 -24.99 20.02 29.10
N GLY A 362 -24.82 20.90 30.07
CA GLY A 362 -25.12 20.72 31.49
C GLY A 362 -24.26 19.72 32.26
N ILE A 363 -23.95 18.61 31.67
CA ILE A 363 -23.22 17.49 32.31
C ILE A 363 -21.76 17.34 31.83
N ARG A 364 -21.27 18.28 31.03
CA ARG A 364 -19.88 18.32 30.52
C ARG A 364 -19.41 19.77 30.50
N ALA A 365 -18.20 20.02 30.99
CA ALA A 365 -17.61 21.35 30.93
C ALA A 365 -17.04 21.64 29.55
N LYS A 366 -17.28 22.87 29.08
CA LYS A 366 -16.62 23.37 27.88
C LYS A 366 -15.11 23.42 28.11
N GLY A 367 -14.34 22.82 27.19
CA GLY A 367 -12.88 22.78 27.29
C GLY A 367 -12.35 21.46 27.87
N ASP A 368 -13.12 20.66 28.62
CA ASP A 368 -12.65 19.38 29.13
C ASP A 368 -12.20 18.44 28.01
N ALA A 369 -12.86 18.47 26.84
CA ALA A 369 -12.45 17.69 25.68
C ALA A 369 -11.01 18.01 25.22
N VAL A 370 -10.55 19.26 25.33
CA VAL A 370 -9.17 19.64 25.02
C VAL A 370 -8.17 19.00 25.99
N ILE A 371 -8.53 18.99 27.29
CA ILE A 371 -7.67 18.42 28.34
C ILE A 371 -7.54 16.91 28.14
N TYR A 372 -8.67 16.21 27.91
CA TYR A 372 -8.69 14.77 27.69
C TYR A 372 -8.00 14.38 26.37
N ASN A 373 -8.15 15.17 25.32
CA ASN A 373 -7.45 14.94 24.06
C ASN A 373 -5.93 15.07 24.22
N ARG A 374 -5.42 16.08 24.94
CA ARG A 374 -3.98 16.22 25.22
C ARG A 374 -3.42 15.02 25.98
N ALA A 375 -4.15 14.53 26.98
CA ALA A 375 -3.79 13.34 27.72
C ALA A 375 -3.74 12.09 26.80
N ALA A 376 -4.78 11.91 25.98
CA ALA A 376 -4.83 10.83 25.00
C ALA A 376 -3.69 10.93 23.98
N GLU A 377 -3.42 12.11 23.42
CA GLU A 377 -2.32 12.35 22.48
C GLU A 377 -0.97 11.96 23.07
N THR A 378 -0.74 12.26 24.36
CA THR A 378 0.49 11.87 25.07
C THR A 378 0.65 10.34 25.07
N VAL A 379 -0.40 9.62 25.44
CA VAL A 379 -0.40 8.15 25.45
C VAL A 379 -0.21 7.60 24.03
N MET A 380 -0.94 8.13 23.04
CA MET A 380 -0.84 7.67 21.64
C MET A 380 0.57 7.87 21.07
N LYS A 381 1.19 9.02 21.36
CA LYS A 381 2.57 9.32 20.95
C LYS A 381 3.59 8.36 21.56
N GLN A 382 3.46 8.04 22.85
CA GLN A 382 4.32 7.06 23.52
C GLN A 382 4.29 5.69 22.86
N HIS A 383 3.12 5.29 22.36
CA HIS A 383 2.90 4.00 21.72
C HIS A 383 3.06 3.99 20.19
N GLY A 384 3.31 5.15 19.55
CA GLY A 384 3.37 5.26 18.10
C GLY A 384 2.03 5.01 17.40
N VAL A 385 0.91 5.32 18.06
CA VAL A 385 -0.44 5.18 17.52
C VAL A 385 -0.81 6.39 16.68
N ALA A 386 -1.35 6.18 15.48
CA ALA A 386 -1.83 7.25 14.62
C ALA A 386 -3.03 7.97 15.23
N ILE A 387 -3.13 9.28 14.99
CA ILE A 387 -4.23 10.11 15.50
C ILE A 387 -5.08 10.60 14.33
N ASN A 388 -6.39 10.39 14.43
CA ASN A 388 -7.41 11.02 13.61
C ASN A 388 -8.04 12.17 14.41
N ASP A 389 -7.64 13.41 14.14
CA ASP A 389 -8.08 14.59 14.89
C ASP A 389 -9.49 15.02 14.49
N LEU A 390 -10.50 14.35 15.05
CA LEU A 390 -11.91 14.71 14.89
C LEU A 390 -12.28 16.00 15.63
N TYR A 391 -11.55 16.38 16.69
CA TYR A 391 -11.79 17.61 17.41
C TYR A 391 -11.55 18.83 16.53
N SER A 392 -10.33 18.97 16.02
CA SER A 392 -9.96 20.11 15.16
C SER A 392 -10.72 20.08 13.83
N PHE A 393 -11.04 18.89 13.31
CA PHE A 393 -11.86 18.75 12.11
C PHE A 393 -13.29 19.32 12.30
N ALA A 394 -13.94 19.01 13.42
CA ALA A 394 -15.31 19.42 13.68
C ALA A 394 -15.42 20.88 14.16
N LEU A 395 -14.44 21.37 14.93
CA LEU A 395 -14.50 22.64 15.63
C LEU A 395 -14.94 23.85 14.78
N PRO A 396 -14.39 24.09 13.58
CA PRO A 396 -14.77 25.25 12.76
C PRO A 396 -16.17 25.15 12.16
N ARG A 397 -16.79 23.96 12.21
CA ARG A 397 -18.09 23.64 11.58
C ARG A 397 -19.21 23.38 12.57
N LEU A 398 -18.96 23.48 13.88
CA LEU A 398 -19.90 23.04 14.93
C LEU A 398 -21.33 23.58 14.76
N LYS A 399 -21.48 24.84 14.43
CA LYS A 399 -22.81 25.47 14.24
C LYS A 399 -23.64 24.84 13.11
N GLU A 400 -22.99 24.24 12.13
CA GLU A 400 -23.64 23.66 10.96
C GLU A 400 -23.92 22.17 11.15
N ILE A 401 -23.01 21.46 11.84
CA ILE A 401 -22.97 20.00 11.85
C ILE A 401 -23.31 19.38 13.21
N GLN A 402 -23.21 20.11 14.32
CA GLN A 402 -23.53 19.60 15.65
C GLN A 402 -24.94 20.06 16.07
N ARG A 403 -25.65 19.24 16.84
CA ARG A 403 -26.95 19.60 17.38
C ARG A 403 -26.77 20.64 18.47
N ASP A 404 -27.71 21.61 18.54
CA ASP A 404 -27.65 22.64 19.56
C ASP A 404 -27.66 22.07 20.98
N GLN A 405 -26.79 22.61 21.86
CA GLN A 405 -26.60 22.19 23.24
C GLN A 405 -26.41 20.67 23.43
N ASN A 406 -25.89 19.97 22.42
CA ASN A 406 -25.79 18.52 22.39
C ASN A 406 -24.48 18.07 21.74
N VAL A 407 -23.83 17.06 22.33
CA VAL A 407 -22.56 16.52 21.78
C VAL A 407 -22.74 15.75 20.47
N HIS A 408 -23.97 15.36 20.12
CA HIS A 408 -24.25 14.58 18.92
C HIS A 408 -24.31 15.47 17.67
N PHE A 409 -24.02 14.86 16.54
CA PHE A 409 -24.03 15.49 15.24
C PHE A 409 -25.38 15.28 14.55
N ASN A 410 -25.72 16.19 13.63
CA ASN A 410 -26.81 16.01 12.69
C ASN A 410 -26.39 15.02 11.57
N PRO A 411 -27.28 14.62 10.63
CA PRO A 411 -26.93 13.70 9.56
C PRO A 411 -25.74 14.15 8.71
N GLN A 412 -25.69 15.42 8.33
CA GLN A 412 -24.57 16.00 7.56
C GLN A 412 -23.26 15.93 8.35
N GLY A 413 -23.28 16.24 9.64
CA GLY A 413 -22.11 16.13 10.52
C GLY A 413 -21.62 14.69 10.65
N SER A 414 -22.52 13.72 10.72
CA SER A 414 -22.18 12.31 10.74
C SER A 414 -21.51 11.85 9.43
N GLU A 415 -21.98 12.34 8.28
CA GLU A 415 -21.35 12.08 6.98
C GLU A 415 -19.93 12.66 6.90
N LEU A 416 -19.73 13.90 7.32
CA LEU A 416 -18.42 14.56 7.32
C LEU A 416 -17.42 13.87 8.27
N LEU A 417 -17.88 13.44 9.46
CA LEU A 417 -17.04 12.65 10.36
C LEU A 417 -16.66 11.29 9.75
N ALA A 418 -17.59 10.64 9.04
CA ALA A 418 -17.33 9.41 8.32
C ALA A 418 -16.26 9.61 7.23
N GLU A 419 -16.32 10.68 6.46
CA GLU A 419 -15.30 11.03 5.45
C GLU A 419 -13.90 11.17 6.06
N GLN A 420 -13.80 11.88 7.18
CA GLN A 420 -12.54 12.06 7.89
C GLN A 420 -12.00 10.73 8.44
N CYS A 421 -12.88 9.88 8.97
CA CYS A 421 -12.52 8.53 9.44
C CYS A 421 -12.09 7.64 8.26
N ALA A 422 -12.82 7.66 7.14
CA ALA A 422 -12.47 6.92 5.94
C ALA A 422 -11.08 7.28 5.41
N LYS A 423 -10.76 8.57 5.31
CA LYS A 423 -9.42 9.06 4.91
C LYS A 423 -8.32 8.50 5.81
N SER A 424 -8.54 8.51 7.13
CA SER A 424 -7.56 8.00 8.10
C SER A 424 -7.37 6.49 7.98
N ILE A 425 -8.45 5.73 7.80
CA ILE A 425 -8.44 4.27 7.63
C ILE A 425 -7.76 3.90 6.31
N LEU A 426 -8.11 4.56 5.20
CA LEU A 426 -7.48 4.31 3.90
C LEU A 426 -5.97 4.55 3.95
N LYS A 427 -5.53 5.65 4.57
CA LYS A 427 -4.10 5.92 4.78
C LYS A 427 -3.42 4.81 5.57
N ALA A 428 -4.06 4.28 6.60
CA ALA A 428 -3.52 3.16 7.37
C ALA A 428 -3.47 1.87 6.56
N LEU A 429 -4.47 1.58 5.72
CA LEU A 429 -4.48 0.40 4.85
C LEU A 429 -3.41 0.46 3.75
N GLU A 430 -3.00 1.66 3.31
CA GLU A 430 -1.99 1.89 2.27
C GLU A 430 -0.54 1.93 2.82
N SER A 431 -0.35 2.23 4.09
CA SER A 431 0.99 2.18 4.73
C SER A 431 1.45 0.72 4.83
N GLU A 432 2.68 0.41 4.45
CA GLU A 432 3.32 -0.90 4.67
C GLU A 432 3.63 -1.16 6.15
#